data_8c824c692f50951ab71c2f04b281530b
#
_entry.id   8c824c692f50951ab71c2f04b281530b
#
_cell.length_a   1.000
_cell.length_b   1.000
_cell.length_c   1.000
_cell.angle_alpha   90.00
_cell.angle_beta   90.00
_cell.angle_gamma   90.00
#
_symmetry.space_group_name_H-M   'P 1'
#
loop_
_entity.id
_entity.type
_entity.pdbx_description
1 polymer ?
#
loop_
_entity_poly.entity_id
_entity_poly.type
_entity_poly.pdbx_seq_one_letter_code
_entity_poly.pdbx_strand_id
1 'polypeptide(L)'
;MHPIAEQFLSELAIQRRASRHTLDAYRRDLFRLNQLALEVTPNSSPDKLTTTQLRRGLMQLHAQNLAPRSIARTLSAWRSFYVWLARRGAIAHNPAEPLKAPK
;
A
#
# COMPACT_ATOMS: atom_id res chain seq x y z
N MET A 1 -7.05 -1.41 -11.17
CA MET A 1 -6.12 -0.83 -10.19
C MET A 1 -5.18 0.14 -10.91
N HIS A 2 -4.65 1.14 -10.23
CA HIS A 2 -3.81 2.16 -10.84
C HIS A 2 -2.57 1.54 -11.49
N PRO A 3 -2.15 2.02 -12.69
CA PRO A 3 -1.01 1.44 -13.39
C PRO A 3 0.30 1.40 -12.60
N ILE A 4 0.55 2.38 -11.72
CA ILE A 4 1.78 2.40 -10.94
C ILE A 4 1.84 1.23 -9.94
N ALA A 5 0.71 0.82 -9.38
CA ALA A 5 0.63 -0.33 -8.49
C ALA A 5 0.83 -1.63 -9.28
N GLU A 6 0.28 -1.72 -10.49
CA GLU A 6 0.49 -2.88 -11.35
C GLU A 6 1.95 -3.02 -11.74
N GLN A 7 2.62 -1.91 -12.02
CA GLN A 7 4.05 -1.93 -12.35
C GLN A 7 4.89 -2.45 -11.18
N PHE A 8 4.58 -1.99 -9.97
CA PHE A 8 5.26 -2.50 -8.76
C PHE A 8 5.10 -4.01 -8.62
N LEU A 9 3.87 -4.52 -8.81
CA LEU A 9 3.59 -5.95 -8.70
C LEU A 9 4.36 -6.74 -9.76
N SER A 10 4.44 -6.23 -10.99
CA SER A 10 5.19 -6.89 -12.06
C SER A 10 6.68 -6.98 -11.71
N GLU A 11 7.26 -5.91 -11.21
CA GLU A 11 8.67 -5.92 -10.82
C GLU A 11 8.92 -6.82 -9.61
N LEU A 12 8.00 -6.86 -8.66
CA LEU A 12 8.08 -7.74 -7.51
C LEU A 12 8.12 -9.21 -7.94
N ALA A 13 7.28 -9.57 -8.92
CA ALA A 13 7.23 -10.92 -9.46
C ALA A 13 8.53 -11.33 -10.13
N ILE A 14 9.13 -10.40 -10.89
CA ILE A 14 10.33 -10.68 -11.68
C ILE A 14 11.59 -10.62 -10.83
N GLN A 15 11.79 -9.52 -10.09
CA GLN A 15 13.05 -9.24 -9.41
C GLN A 15 13.22 -10.01 -8.10
N ARG A 16 12.14 -10.19 -7.36
CA ARG A 16 12.19 -10.89 -6.07
C ARG A 16 11.71 -12.32 -6.14
N ARG A 17 11.29 -12.78 -7.30
CA ARG A 17 10.74 -14.13 -7.50
C ARG A 17 9.67 -14.46 -6.45
N ALA A 18 8.84 -13.48 -6.14
CA ALA A 18 7.81 -13.63 -5.12
C ALA A 18 6.85 -14.76 -5.51
N SER A 19 6.42 -15.54 -4.52
CA SER A 19 5.47 -16.61 -4.75
C SER A 19 4.12 -16.03 -5.18
N ARG A 20 3.30 -16.87 -5.82
CA ARG A 20 1.96 -16.49 -6.23
C ARG A 20 1.13 -16.03 -5.03
N HIS A 21 1.27 -16.72 -3.89
CA HIS A 21 0.57 -16.33 -2.66
C HIS A 21 0.96 -14.93 -2.18
N THR A 22 2.26 -14.62 -2.21
CA THR A 22 2.77 -13.30 -1.84
C THR A 22 2.24 -12.23 -2.78
N LEU A 23 2.26 -12.48 -4.09
CA LEU A 23 1.76 -11.54 -5.09
C LEU A 23 0.27 -11.29 -4.93
N ASP A 24 -0.51 -12.35 -4.70
CA ASP A 24 -1.96 -12.22 -4.49
C ASP A 24 -2.25 -11.41 -3.23
N ALA A 25 -1.51 -11.64 -2.15
CA ALA A 25 -1.67 -10.89 -0.91
C ALA A 25 -1.32 -9.41 -1.10
N TYR A 26 -0.20 -9.13 -1.78
CA TYR A 26 0.20 -7.75 -2.08
C TYR A 26 -0.81 -7.05 -2.99
N ARG A 27 -1.36 -7.78 -3.96
CA ARG A 27 -2.39 -7.22 -4.85
C ARG A 27 -3.62 -6.79 -4.06
N ARG A 28 -4.07 -7.62 -3.13
CA ARG A 28 -5.21 -7.26 -2.26
C ARG A 28 -4.90 -6.02 -1.41
N ASP A 29 -3.69 -5.97 -0.84
CA ASP A 29 -3.29 -4.86 0.02
C ASP A 29 -3.15 -3.55 -0.77
N LEU A 30 -2.62 -3.63 -1.99
CA LEU A 30 -2.51 -2.47 -2.88
C LEU A 30 -3.87 -2.05 -3.43
N PHE A 31 -4.79 -2.99 -3.63
CA PHE A 31 -6.16 -2.66 -4.01
C PHE A 31 -6.82 -1.80 -2.93
N ARG A 32 -6.61 -2.13 -1.66
CA ARG A 32 -7.11 -1.30 -0.55
C ARG A 32 -6.51 0.10 -0.59
N LEU A 33 -5.23 0.20 -0.94
CA LEU A 33 -4.55 1.49 -1.07
C LEU A 33 -5.15 2.33 -2.20
N ASN A 34 -5.45 1.70 -3.34
CA ASN A 34 -6.13 2.37 -4.44
C ASN A 34 -7.50 2.88 -4.04
N GLN A 35 -8.27 2.06 -3.33
CA GLN A 35 -9.60 2.45 -2.87
C GLN A 35 -9.51 3.65 -1.94
N LEU A 36 -8.53 3.65 -1.04
CA LEU A 36 -8.29 4.78 -0.15
C LEU A 36 -7.99 6.06 -0.94
N ALA A 37 -7.15 5.96 -1.97
CA ALA A 37 -6.82 7.11 -2.81
C ALA A 37 -8.06 7.68 -3.51
N LEU A 38 -8.93 6.81 -4.04
CA LEU A 38 -10.15 7.23 -4.71
C LEU A 38 -11.15 7.87 -3.74
N GLU A 39 -11.13 7.49 -2.46
CA GLU A 39 -11.96 8.11 -1.45
C GLU A 39 -11.52 9.57 -1.17
N VAL A 40 -10.24 9.86 -1.34
CA VAL A 40 -9.71 11.22 -1.12
C VAL A 40 -10.17 12.15 -2.24
N THR A 41 -9.91 11.79 -3.49
CA THR A 41 -10.42 12.52 -4.66
C THR A 41 -10.62 11.54 -5.82
N PRO A 42 -11.60 11.82 -6.73
CA PRO A 42 -11.95 10.88 -7.80
C PRO A 42 -10.81 10.45 -8.71
N ASN A 43 -9.82 11.30 -8.94
CA ASN A 43 -8.70 10.98 -9.84
C ASN A 43 -7.38 10.86 -9.09
N SER A 44 -7.44 10.63 -7.79
CA SER A 44 -6.24 10.50 -6.98
C SER A 44 -5.52 9.18 -7.26
N SER A 45 -4.20 9.19 -7.10
CA SER A 45 -3.36 8.00 -7.26
C SER A 45 -2.68 7.67 -5.93
N PRO A 46 -2.30 6.40 -5.72
CA PRO A 46 -1.70 5.97 -4.46
C PRO A 46 -0.41 6.70 -4.07
N ASP A 47 0.35 7.17 -5.08
CA ASP A 47 1.60 7.88 -4.83
C ASP A 47 1.43 9.27 -4.21
N LYS A 48 0.19 9.77 -4.18
CA LYS A 48 -0.12 11.10 -3.65
C LYS A 48 -0.72 11.08 -2.25
N LEU A 49 -0.91 9.93 -1.66
CA LEU A 49 -1.47 9.82 -0.32
C LEU A 49 -0.49 10.34 0.74
N THR A 50 -1.03 11.02 1.74
CA THR A 50 -0.27 11.52 2.87
C THR A 50 -0.27 10.51 4.02
N THR A 51 0.67 10.69 4.97
CA THR A 51 0.73 9.88 6.18
C THR A 51 -0.60 9.91 6.94
N THR A 52 -1.22 11.08 7.07
CA THR A 52 -2.51 11.21 7.77
C THR A 52 -3.61 10.41 7.07
N GLN A 53 -3.65 10.46 5.75
CA GLN A 53 -4.63 9.69 4.97
C GLN A 53 -4.41 8.19 5.12
N LEU A 54 -3.15 7.75 5.08
CA LEU A 54 -2.81 6.34 5.28
C LEU A 54 -3.17 5.87 6.69
N ARG A 55 -2.91 6.69 7.70
CA ARG A 55 -3.30 6.37 9.07
C ARG A 55 -4.79 6.18 9.21
N ARG A 56 -5.57 7.07 8.58
CA ARG A 56 -7.03 6.94 8.55
C ARG A 56 -7.46 5.63 7.89
N GLY A 57 -6.79 5.25 6.80
CA GLY A 57 -7.06 4.00 6.11
C GLY A 57 -6.84 2.79 7.01
N LEU A 58 -5.74 2.77 7.77
CA LEU A 58 -5.47 1.68 8.72
C LEU A 58 -6.55 1.62 9.81
N MET A 59 -6.99 2.77 10.30
CA MET A 59 -8.06 2.83 11.30
C MET A 59 -9.38 2.30 10.75
N GLN A 60 -9.68 2.57 9.49
CA GLN A 60 -10.86 2.02 8.83
C GLN A 60 -10.81 0.50 8.75
N LEU A 61 -9.65 -0.06 8.42
CA LEU A 61 -9.48 -1.52 8.39
C LEU A 61 -9.69 -2.13 9.76
N HIS A 62 -9.19 -1.48 10.80
CA HIS A 62 -9.39 -1.92 12.17
C HIS A 62 -10.88 -1.87 12.55
N ALA A 63 -11.57 -0.80 12.18
CA ALA A 63 -13.00 -0.63 12.43
C ALA A 63 -13.85 -1.66 11.67
N GLN A 64 -13.36 -2.15 10.53
CA GLN A 64 -14.01 -3.20 9.74
C GLN A 64 -13.68 -4.60 10.25
N ASN A 65 -13.04 -4.70 11.40
CA ASN A 65 -12.66 -5.96 12.04
C ASN A 65 -11.65 -6.80 11.26
N LEU A 66 -10.83 -6.16 10.43
CA LEU A 66 -9.73 -6.89 9.81
C LEU A 66 -8.76 -7.33 10.91
N ALA A 67 -8.29 -8.58 10.84
CA ALA A 67 -7.42 -9.13 11.87
C ALA A 67 -6.13 -8.31 12.00
N PRO A 68 -5.60 -8.12 13.23
CA PRO A 68 -4.36 -7.37 13.43
C PRO A 68 -3.20 -7.85 12.57
N ARG A 69 -3.06 -9.16 12.39
CA ARG A 69 -2.03 -9.75 11.52
C ARG A 69 -2.19 -9.27 10.07
N SER A 70 -3.43 -9.24 9.59
CA SER A 70 -3.73 -8.79 8.23
C SER A 70 -3.46 -7.29 8.06
N ILE A 71 -3.76 -6.48 9.07
CA ILE A 71 -3.47 -5.04 9.03
C ILE A 71 -1.95 -4.82 9.00
N ALA A 72 -1.20 -5.55 9.81
CA ALA A 72 0.26 -5.46 9.84
C ALA A 72 0.85 -5.84 8.47
N ARG A 73 0.34 -6.90 7.83
CA ARG A 73 0.76 -7.30 6.50
C ARG A 73 0.42 -6.22 5.47
N THR A 74 -0.79 -5.66 5.54
CA THR A 74 -1.22 -4.59 4.64
C THR A 74 -0.28 -3.39 4.76
N LEU A 75 0.06 -2.98 5.97
CA LEU A 75 0.99 -1.87 6.19
C LEU A 75 2.38 -2.20 5.62
N SER A 76 2.85 -3.42 5.78
CA SER A 76 4.14 -3.86 5.22
C SER A 76 4.14 -3.76 3.69
N ALA A 77 3.06 -4.18 3.04
CA ALA A 77 2.91 -4.06 1.59
C ALA A 77 2.91 -2.59 1.15
N TRP A 78 2.19 -1.74 1.86
CA TRP A 78 2.17 -0.29 1.56
C TRP A 78 3.57 0.31 1.71
N ARG A 79 4.30 -0.03 2.78
CA ARG A 79 5.68 0.45 2.97
C ARG A 79 6.58 0.03 1.82
N SER A 80 6.50 -1.22 1.40
CA SER A 80 7.31 -1.73 0.30
C SER A 80 7.03 -0.97 -1.00
N PHE A 81 5.77 -0.70 -1.27
CA PHE A 81 5.36 0.08 -2.43
C PHE A 81 5.96 1.49 -2.39
N TYR A 82 5.88 2.18 -1.26
CA TYR A 82 6.43 3.53 -1.14
C TYR A 82 7.96 3.55 -1.15
N VAL A 83 8.62 2.54 -0.60
CA VAL A 83 10.07 2.39 -0.74
C VAL A 83 10.46 2.32 -2.22
N TRP A 84 9.71 1.51 -2.99
CA TRP A 84 9.94 1.36 -4.42
C TRP A 84 9.73 2.69 -5.16
N LEU A 85 8.67 3.41 -4.84
CA LEU A 85 8.41 4.74 -5.41
C LEU A 85 9.52 5.73 -5.09
N ALA A 86 9.99 5.75 -3.84
CA ALA A 86 11.05 6.66 -3.42
C ALA A 86 12.35 6.37 -4.15
N ARG A 87 12.70 5.09 -4.33
CA ARG A 87 13.91 4.68 -5.05
C ARG A 87 13.87 5.07 -6.52
N ARG A 88 12.67 5.16 -7.10
CA ARG A 88 12.49 5.62 -8.48
C ARG A 88 12.48 7.13 -8.60
N GLY A 89 12.55 7.86 -7.49
CA GLY A 89 12.45 9.31 -7.50
C GLY A 89 11.04 9.84 -7.73
N ALA A 90 10.02 8.98 -7.66
CA ALA A 90 8.62 9.37 -7.87
C ALA A 90 8.07 10.15 -6.67
N ILE A 91 8.59 9.89 -5.48
CA ILE A 91 8.24 10.61 -4.25
C ILE A 91 9.50 10.93 -3.47
N ALA A 92 9.46 11.99 -2.66
CA ALA A 92 10.61 12.42 -1.86
C ALA A 92 10.74 11.64 -0.55
N HIS A 93 9.61 11.29 0.05
CA HIS A 93 9.54 10.62 1.35
C HIS A 93 8.53 9.49 1.32
N ASN A 94 8.79 8.45 2.12
CA ASN A 94 7.86 7.33 2.28
C ASN A 94 6.79 7.74 3.32
N PRO A 95 5.55 8.00 2.90
CA PRO A 95 4.51 8.46 3.84
C PRO A 95 4.05 7.38 4.81
N ALA A 96 4.34 6.13 4.53
CA ALA A 96 3.96 5.02 5.41
C ALA A 96 5.02 4.70 6.46
N GLU A 97 6.22 5.28 6.35
CA GLU A 97 7.33 4.97 7.25
C GLU A 97 7.01 5.19 8.74
N PRO A 98 6.39 6.33 9.15
CA PRO A 98 6.13 6.55 10.57
C PRO A 98 4.93 5.78 11.13
N LEU A 99 4.20 5.05 10.30
CA LEU A 99 2.97 4.39 10.73
C LEU A 99 3.27 3.08 11.47
N LYS A 100 2.38 2.76 12.42
CA LYS A 100 2.41 1.50 13.15
C LYS A 100 1.04 0.84 13.01
N ALA A 101 1.04 -0.49 12.88
CA ALA A 101 -0.21 -1.24 12.82
C ALA A 101 -0.90 -1.18 14.18
N PRO A 102 -2.24 -1.07 14.22
CA PRO A 102 -3.00 -1.19 15.47
C PRO A 102 -2.76 -2.54 16.11
N LYS A 103 -2.71 -2.56 17.45
CA LYS A 103 -2.56 -3.80 18.20
C LYS A 103 -3.90 -4.42 18.50
#